data_52b0a55fd6df0eb294d22284ec301230
#
_entry.id   52b0a55fd6df0eb294d22284ec301230
#
_cell.length_a   1.000
_cell.length_b   1.000
_cell.length_c   1.000
_cell.angle_alpha   90.00
_cell.angle_beta   90.00
_cell.angle_gamma   90.00
#
_symmetry.space_group_name_H-M   'P 1'
#
loop_
_entity.id
_entity.type
_entity.pdbx_description
1 polymer ?
#
loop_
_entity_poly.entity_id
_entity_poly.type
_entity_poly.pdbx_seq_one_letter_code
_entity_poly.pdbx_strand_id
1 'polypeptide(L)'
;MANSPAHESQRILAEARTTLVRQQAGGRRSIGRRSAEIKRRHLGRKAARMAMAVGVLLVGAMAAGLVLDGIGFAGVMVLAVAIVAALWFFGTFPRLKVPDLAALNTGDARTMVGRTELWLEAQRPALPAPAVRLVDQIGVQLDGLGVQLEGIDPAEPAVGEVRRLVGEHLPGMVESWRKIPPHLRKEQRGGRDADQQLADGLGKISAEIDQITRQLAAGDLDALAVRGRFLDYRYGAGLEAAPPTEAAKDA
;
A
#
# COMPACT_ATOMS: atom_id res chain seq x y z
N MET A 1 4.31 47.12 19.14
CA MET A 1 3.23 46.11 19.27
C MET A 1 3.91 44.79 19.63
N ALA A 2 3.83 44.43 20.91
CA ALA A 2 4.54 43.27 21.44
C ALA A 2 3.78 41.98 21.07
N ASN A 3 4.42 41.09 20.31
CA ASN A 3 3.92 39.74 20.07
C ASN A 3 3.90 39.00 21.40
N SER A 4 2.75 38.67 21.93
CA SER A 4 2.61 37.96 23.20
C SER A 4 3.23 36.58 23.13
N PRO A 5 4.07 36.18 24.10
CA PRO A 5 4.77 34.88 24.12
C PRO A 5 3.80 33.67 24.06
N ALA A 6 2.52 33.89 24.40
CA ALA A 6 1.47 32.90 24.27
C ALA A 6 1.17 32.51 22.80
N HIS A 7 1.23 33.43 21.85
CA HIS A 7 1.01 33.16 20.43
C HIS A 7 2.19 32.40 19.79
N GLU A 8 3.38 32.65 20.26
CA GLU A 8 4.59 31.96 19.79
C GLU A 8 4.62 30.51 20.28
N SER A 9 4.28 30.29 21.53
CA SER A 9 4.12 28.94 22.10
C SER A 9 3.02 28.12 21.41
N GLN A 10 1.89 28.75 21.06
CA GLN A 10 0.82 28.08 20.32
C GLN A 10 1.22 27.72 18.88
N ARG A 11 2.02 28.57 18.22
CA ARG A 11 2.57 28.27 16.90
C ARG A 11 3.55 27.08 16.94
N ILE A 12 4.46 27.07 17.90
CA ILE A 12 5.44 25.98 18.09
C ILE A 12 4.70 24.66 18.39
N LEU A 13 3.67 24.69 19.24
CA LEU A 13 2.86 23.51 19.53
C LEU A 13 2.03 23.05 18.33
N ALA A 14 1.52 23.96 17.50
CA ALA A 14 0.82 23.62 16.27
C ALA A 14 1.76 23.01 15.20
N GLU A 15 2.98 23.57 15.06
CA GLU A 15 4.02 23.01 14.18
C GLU A 15 4.53 21.66 14.68
N ALA A 16 4.73 21.49 15.98
CA ALA A 16 5.12 20.21 16.57
C ALA A 16 4.00 19.15 16.41
N ARG A 17 2.73 19.52 16.56
CA ARG A 17 1.59 18.61 16.29
C ARG A 17 1.50 18.25 14.81
N THR A 18 1.68 19.18 13.89
CA THR A 18 1.67 18.90 12.46
C THR A 18 2.86 18.04 12.02
N THR A 19 4.05 18.20 12.62
CA THR A 19 5.21 17.33 12.37
C THR A 19 5.01 15.95 12.97
N LEU A 20 4.44 15.81 14.17
CA LEU A 20 4.10 14.52 14.76
C LEU A 20 3.02 13.78 13.96
N VAL A 21 1.96 14.48 13.54
CA VAL A 21 0.93 13.91 12.67
C VAL A 21 1.50 13.51 11.31
N ARG A 22 2.42 14.31 10.73
CA ARG A 22 3.15 13.94 9.51
C ARG A 22 4.07 12.73 9.71
N GLN A 23 4.79 12.66 10.82
CA GLN A 23 5.64 11.50 11.15
C GLN A 23 4.79 10.24 11.42
N GLN A 24 3.68 10.36 12.11
CA GLN A 24 2.75 9.25 12.34
C GLN A 24 2.00 8.83 11.08
N ALA A 25 1.62 9.78 10.22
CA ALA A 25 0.99 9.51 8.92
C ALA A 25 2.01 9.07 7.84
N GLY A 26 3.26 9.56 7.89
CA GLY A 26 4.29 9.31 6.87
C GLY A 26 5.13 8.07 7.08
N GLY A 27 5.20 7.53 8.29
CA GLY A 27 6.18 6.50 8.63
C GLY A 27 5.79 5.06 8.34
N ARG A 28 4.51 4.70 8.18
CA ARG A 28 4.07 3.29 8.10
C ARG A 28 2.76 3.03 7.35
N ARG A 29 2.16 4.01 6.71
CA ARG A 29 0.96 3.75 5.92
C ARG A 29 1.33 3.12 4.59
N SER A 30 0.82 1.92 4.36
CA SER A 30 0.81 1.30 3.04
C SER A 30 0.03 2.19 2.07
N ILE A 31 0.58 2.45 0.89
CA ILE A 31 -0.05 3.28 -0.13
C ILE A 31 -1.33 2.59 -0.65
N GLY A 32 -1.35 1.25 -0.66
CA GLY A 32 -2.48 0.43 -1.09
C GLY A 32 -2.62 -0.85 -0.26
N ARG A 33 -3.70 -1.59 -0.52
CA ARG A 33 -4.06 -2.82 0.24
C ARG A 33 -3.08 -3.95 -0.04
N ARG A 34 -2.52 -4.04 -1.25
CA ARG A 34 -1.62 -5.12 -1.67
C ARG A 34 -0.25 -5.01 -1.04
N SER A 35 0.31 -3.82 -0.93
CA SER A 35 1.56 -3.62 -0.19
C SER A 35 1.37 -3.97 1.29
N ALA A 36 0.19 -3.66 1.87
CA ALA A 36 -0.16 -4.08 3.22
C ALA A 36 -0.25 -5.60 3.37
N GLU A 37 -0.83 -6.30 2.40
CA GLU A 37 -0.95 -7.75 2.40
C GLU A 37 0.41 -8.44 2.27
N ILE A 38 1.28 -7.97 1.38
CA ILE A 38 2.65 -8.47 1.25
C ILE A 38 3.40 -8.32 2.57
N LYS A 39 3.27 -7.17 3.23
CA LYS A 39 3.86 -6.92 4.55
C LYS A 39 3.29 -7.84 5.63
N ARG A 40 1.98 -8.05 5.66
CA ARG A 40 1.33 -8.95 6.63
C ARG A 40 1.78 -10.40 6.44
N ARG A 41 1.84 -10.89 5.20
CA ARG A 41 2.34 -12.24 4.88
C ARG A 41 3.81 -12.40 5.27
N HIS A 42 4.63 -11.37 5.06
CA HIS A 42 6.03 -11.38 5.50
C HIS A 42 6.13 -11.42 7.02
N LEU A 43 5.32 -10.59 7.72
CA LEU A 43 5.29 -10.55 9.19
C LEU A 43 4.81 -11.89 9.77
N GLY A 44 3.78 -12.51 9.17
CA GLY A 44 3.29 -13.84 9.56
C GLY A 44 4.36 -14.93 9.42
N ARG A 45 5.09 -14.96 8.28
CA ARG A 45 6.21 -15.90 8.09
C ARG A 45 7.36 -15.65 9.07
N LYS A 46 7.62 -14.37 9.40
CA LYS A 46 8.63 -13.97 10.38
C LYS A 46 8.24 -14.47 11.77
N ALA A 47 6.99 -14.23 12.19
CA ALA A 47 6.45 -14.71 13.46
C ALA A 47 6.47 -16.24 13.56
N ALA A 48 6.09 -16.94 12.48
CA ALA A 48 6.14 -18.40 12.43
C ALA A 48 7.58 -18.94 12.59
N ARG A 49 8.57 -18.32 11.94
CA ARG A 49 9.99 -18.70 12.11
C ARG A 49 10.50 -18.44 13.52
N MET A 50 10.10 -17.31 14.12
CA MET A 50 10.43 -17.00 15.51
C MET A 50 9.84 -18.04 16.47
N ALA A 51 8.55 -18.37 16.32
CA ALA A 51 7.88 -19.38 17.12
C ALA A 51 8.54 -20.75 16.98
N MET A 52 8.91 -21.13 15.75
CA MET A 52 9.61 -22.39 15.47
C MET A 52 10.99 -22.41 16.14
N ALA A 53 11.78 -21.33 16.05
CA ALA A 53 13.10 -21.26 16.69
C ALA A 53 13.03 -21.35 18.22
N VAL A 54 12.07 -20.64 18.82
CA VAL A 54 11.83 -20.73 20.28
C VAL A 54 11.36 -22.13 20.66
N GLY A 55 10.47 -22.75 19.89
CA GLY A 55 10.01 -24.11 20.09
C GLY A 55 11.16 -25.13 20.07
N VAL A 56 12.05 -25.03 19.09
CA VAL A 56 13.24 -25.91 19.01
C VAL A 56 14.17 -25.71 20.20
N LEU A 57 14.39 -24.46 20.65
CA LEU A 57 15.20 -24.18 21.84
C LEU A 57 14.59 -24.78 23.12
N LEU A 58 13.27 -24.69 23.27
CA LEU A 58 12.57 -25.27 24.44
C LEU A 58 12.62 -26.81 24.45
N VAL A 59 12.36 -27.43 23.29
CA VAL A 59 12.44 -28.90 23.15
C VAL A 59 13.88 -29.37 23.37
N GLY A 60 14.88 -28.68 22.83
CA GLY A 60 16.29 -28.98 23.04
C GLY A 60 16.69 -28.86 24.52
N ALA A 61 16.23 -27.81 25.19
CA ALA A 61 16.47 -27.63 26.63
C ALA A 61 15.81 -28.73 27.48
N MET A 62 14.57 -29.12 27.10
CA MET A 62 13.87 -30.23 27.79
C MET A 62 14.59 -31.55 27.60
N ALA A 63 15.06 -31.86 26.40
CA ALA A 63 15.84 -33.05 26.12
C ALA A 63 17.19 -33.06 26.89
N ALA A 64 17.90 -31.92 26.89
CA ALA A 64 19.14 -31.76 27.63
C ALA A 64 18.94 -31.94 29.17
N GLY A 65 17.82 -31.37 29.69
CA GLY A 65 17.46 -31.53 31.09
C GLY A 65 17.19 -32.98 31.50
N LEU A 66 16.62 -33.77 30.60
CA LEU A 66 16.36 -35.21 30.83
C LEU A 66 17.65 -36.06 30.86
N VAL A 67 18.64 -35.68 30.05
CA VAL A 67 19.94 -36.38 29.93
C VAL A 67 20.91 -36.00 31.04
N LEU A 68 20.86 -34.73 31.50
CA LEU A 68 21.79 -34.17 32.47
C LEU A 68 21.27 -34.20 33.94
N ASP A 69 20.14 -34.89 34.17
CA ASP A 69 19.50 -35.01 35.51
C ASP A 69 19.14 -33.64 36.12
N GLY A 70 18.86 -32.68 35.26
CA GLY A 70 18.45 -31.32 35.56
C GLY A 70 19.29 -30.23 34.88
N ILE A 71 18.65 -29.15 34.40
CA ILE A 71 19.33 -28.06 33.66
C ILE A 71 20.10 -27.12 34.61
N GLY A 72 19.86 -27.17 35.93
CA GLY A 72 20.46 -26.24 36.90
C GLY A 72 20.24 -24.75 36.58
N PHE A 73 20.59 -23.87 37.49
CA PHE A 73 20.42 -22.42 37.31
C PHE A 73 21.21 -21.86 36.08
N ALA A 74 22.41 -22.36 35.86
CA ALA A 74 23.25 -21.95 34.73
C ALA A 74 22.62 -22.32 33.39
N GLY A 75 22.03 -23.51 33.25
CA GLY A 75 21.35 -23.92 32.01
C GLY A 75 20.10 -23.09 31.69
N VAL A 76 19.32 -22.70 32.71
CA VAL A 76 18.18 -21.81 32.57
C VAL A 76 18.62 -20.41 32.07
N MET A 77 19.73 -19.88 32.60
CA MET A 77 20.29 -18.61 32.16
C MET A 77 20.77 -18.66 30.70
N VAL A 78 21.45 -19.73 30.30
CA VAL A 78 21.87 -19.94 28.90
C VAL A 78 20.67 -20.03 27.98
N LEU A 79 19.62 -20.75 28.38
CA LEU A 79 18.38 -20.85 27.60
C LEU A 79 17.70 -19.47 27.44
N ALA A 80 17.61 -18.70 28.53
CA ALA A 80 17.03 -17.36 28.49
C ALA A 80 17.79 -16.42 27.52
N VAL A 81 19.13 -16.43 27.59
CA VAL A 81 20.00 -15.66 26.69
C VAL A 81 19.81 -16.13 25.23
N ALA A 82 19.74 -17.43 24.98
CA ALA A 82 19.53 -17.98 23.64
C ALA A 82 18.16 -17.58 23.06
N ILE A 83 17.10 -17.56 23.87
CA ILE A 83 15.77 -17.09 23.44
C ILE A 83 15.81 -15.59 23.10
N VAL A 84 16.42 -14.76 23.96
CA VAL A 84 16.56 -13.33 23.71
C VAL A 84 17.36 -13.06 22.42
N ALA A 85 18.47 -13.78 22.23
CA ALA A 85 19.29 -13.69 21.03
C ALA A 85 18.52 -14.12 19.77
N ALA A 86 17.75 -15.20 19.85
CA ALA A 86 16.89 -15.65 18.74
C ALA A 86 15.81 -14.61 18.42
N LEU A 87 15.12 -14.08 19.41
CA LEU A 87 14.12 -13.03 19.23
C LEU A 87 14.72 -11.76 18.61
N TRP A 88 15.90 -11.35 19.08
CA TRP A 88 16.62 -10.20 18.54
C TRP A 88 17.06 -10.44 17.09
N PHE A 89 17.64 -11.58 16.79
CA PHE A 89 18.11 -11.95 15.45
C PHE A 89 16.96 -12.02 14.45
N PHE A 90 15.91 -12.82 14.74
CA PHE A 90 14.74 -12.94 13.86
C PHE A 90 13.87 -11.68 13.87
N GLY A 91 13.90 -10.87 14.94
CA GLY A 91 13.26 -9.57 15.01
C GLY A 91 13.90 -8.56 14.05
N THR A 92 15.23 -8.60 13.91
CA THR A 92 16.00 -7.67 13.08
C THR A 92 16.13 -8.14 11.62
N PHE A 93 16.24 -9.45 11.40
CA PHE A 93 16.38 -10.10 10.07
C PHE A 93 15.25 -11.10 9.85
N PRO A 94 14.80 -11.34 8.59
CA PRO A 94 15.11 -10.60 7.36
C PRO A 94 14.30 -9.31 7.23
N ARG A 95 14.90 -8.28 6.65
CA ARG A 95 14.20 -7.07 6.23
C ARG A 95 13.41 -7.35 4.95
N LEU A 96 12.25 -6.70 4.77
CA LEU A 96 11.56 -6.69 3.48
C LEU A 96 12.50 -6.13 2.42
N LYS A 97 12.82 -6.92 1.40
CA LYS A 97 13.54 -6.42 0.24
C LYS A 97 12.55 -5.62 -0.61
N VAL A 98 12.84 -4.34 -0.81
CA VAL A 98 12.15 -3.54 -1.81
C VAL A 98 12.55 -4.10 -3.19
N PRO A 99 11.60 -4.37 -4.09
CA PRO A 99 11.93 -4.85 -5.42
C PRO A 99 12.83 -3.85 -6.15
N ASP A 100 13.85 -4.34 -6.86
CA ASP A 100 14.65 -3.53 -7.77
C ASP A 100 13.85 -3.20 -9.03
N LEU A 101 14.22 -2.11 -9.73
CA LEU A 101 13.57 -1.68 -10.98
C LEU A 101 13.48 -2.82 -12.01
N ALA A 102 14.55 -3.60 -12.17
CA ALA A 102 14.59 -4.74 -13.09
C ALA A 102 13.59 -5.86 -12.72
N ALA A 103 13.25 -5.97 -11.44
CA ALA A 103 12.32 -6.98 -10.94
C ALA A 103 10.84 -6.53 -11.01
N LEU A 104 10.57 -5.25 -11.27
CA LEU A 104 9.19 -4.73 -11.30
C LEU A 104 8.40 -5.35 -12.45
N ASN A 105 8.95 -5.35 -13.66
CA ASN A 105 8.25 -5.79 -14.87
C ASN A 105 8.37 -7.31 -15.14
N THR A 106 8.56 -8.13 -14.10
CA THR A 106 8.65 -9.58 -14.21
C THR A 106 7.38 -10.26 -13.70
N GLY A 107 6.97 -11.37 -14.34
CA GLY A 107 5.81 -12.14 -13.96
C GLY A 107 4.49 -11.62 -14.54
N ASP A 108 3.37 -11.97 -13.92
CA ASP A 108 2.04 -11.50 -14.33
C ASP A 108 1.77 -10.04 -13.94
N ALA A 109 0.86 -9.39 -14.66
CA ALA A 109 0.57 -7.96 -14.50
C ALA A 109 0.08 -7.63 -13.08
N ARG A 110 -0.71 -8.51 -12.48
CA ARG A 110 -1.19 -8.34 -11.11
C ARG A 110 -0.06 -8.32 -10.07
N THR A 111 0.88 -9.26 -10.18
CA THR A 111 2.06 -9.31 -9.31
C THR A 111 2.96 -8.10 -9.53
N MET A 112 3.10 -7.66 -10.77
CA MET A 112 3.82 -6.45 -11.13
C MET A 112 3.23 -5.21 -10.45
N VAL A 113 1.91 -5.01 -10.53
CA VAL A 113 1.21 -3.89 -9.86
C VAL A 113 1.53 -3.86 -8.37
N GLY A 114 1.44 -4.99 -7.67
CA GLY A 114 1.75 -5.05 -6.24
C GLY A 114 3.23 -4.77 -5.91
N ARG A 115 4.16 -5.16 -6.80
CA ARG A 115 5.60 -4.83 -6.64
C ARG A 115 5.86 -3.35 -6.86
N THR A 116 5.23 -2.75 -7.87
CA THR A 116 5.37 -1.31 -8.17
C THR A 116 4.80 -0.48 -7.01
N GLU A 117 3.67 -0.89 -6.44
CA GLU A 117 3.10 -0.27 -5.25
C GLU A 117 4.09 -0.29 -4.07
N LEU A 118 4.69 -1.45 -3.77
CA LEU A 118 5.67 -1.59 -2.70
C LEU A 118 6.93 -0.76 -2.96
N TRP A 119 7.37 -0.69 -4.22
CA TRP A 119 8.52 0.11 -4.63
C TRP A 119 8.23 1.61 -4.48
N LEU A 120 7.06 2.09 -4.96
CA LEU A 120 6.63 3.48 -4.81
C LEU A 120 6.55 3.92 -3.34
N GLU A 121 6.03 3.05 -2.49
CA GLU A 121 5.97 3.32 -1.06
C GLU A 121 7.37 3.54 -0.46
N ALA A 122 8.36 2.78 -0.91
CA ALA A 122 9.75 2.96 -0.48
C ALA A 122 10.37 4.28 -1.00
N GLN A 123 9.91 4.79 -2.17
CA GLN A 123 10.39 6.08 -2.71
C GLN A 123 9.70 7.29 -2.05
N ARG A 124 8.52 7.12 -1.50
CA ARG A 124 7.66 8.18 -0.94
C ARG A 124 8.39 9.19 -0.03
N PRO A 125 9.29 8.79 0.90
CA PRO A 125 9.97 9.73 1.78
C PRO A 125 10.93 10.71 1.07
N ALA A 126 11.39 10.35 -0.14
CA ALA A 126 12.32 11.16 -0.92
C ALA A 126 11.60 12.14 -1.87
N LEU A 127 10.27 11.97 -2.08
CA LEU A 127 9.51 12.74 -3.06
C LEU A 127 9.08 14.11 -2.53
N PRO A 128 8.94 15.13 -3.40
CA PRO A 128 8.37 16.43 -3.05
C PRO A 128 6.88 16.32 -2.71
N ALA A 129 6.38 17.22 -1.87
CA ALA A 129 5.02 17.16 -1.33
C ALA A 129 3.89 17.01 -2.39
N PRO A 130 3.92 17.68 -3.56
CA PRO A 130 2.94 17.46 -4.62
C PRO A 130 2.97 16.03 -5.16
N ALA A 131 4.16 15.48 -5.41
CA ALA A 131 4.33 14.12 -5.91
C ALA A 131 3.89 13.07 -4.90
N VAL A 132 4.09 13.29 -3.59
CA VAL A 132 3.63 12.37 -2.53
C VAL A 132 2.12 12.17 -2.59
N ARG A 133 1.34 13.24 -2.78
CA ARG A 133 -0.12 13.14 -2.88
C ARG A 133 -0.55 12.33 -4.10
N LEU A 134 0.10 12.53 -5.23
CA LEU A 134 -0.17 11.77 -6.46
C LEU A 134 0.22 10.30 -6.31
N VAL A 135 1.35 10.00 -5.67
CA VAL A 135 1.75 8.62 -5.37
C VAL A 135 0.74 7.93 -4.43
N ASP A 136 0.23 8.64 -3.43
CA ASP A 136 -0.82 8.10 -2.56
C ASP A 136 -2.12 7.81 -3.34
N GLN A 137 -2.51 8.70 -4.28
CA GLN A 137 -3.65 8.49 -5.19
C GLN A 137 -3.41 7.31 -6.14
N ILE A 138 -2.25 7.26 -6.79
CA ILE A 138 -1.86 6.16 -7.68
C ILE A 138 -1.90 4.83 -6.91
N GLY A 139 -1.46 4.78 -5.66
CA GLY A 139 -1.54 3.56 -4.85
C GLY A 139 -2.96 3.02 -4.70
N VAL A 140 -3.94 3.90 -4.47
CA VAL A 140 -5.37 3.52 -4.41
C VAL A 140 -5.87 3.04 -5.77
N GLN A 141 -5.45 3.72 -6.86
CA GLN A 141 -5.83 3.33 -8.22
C GLN A 141 -5.23 1.98 -8.62
N LEU A 142 -3.97 1.71 -8.22
CA LEU A 142 -3.32 0.42 -8.45
C LEU A 142 -4.03 -0.73 -7.73
N ASP A 143 -4.60 -0.50 -6.54
CA ASP A 143 -5.46 -1.49 -5.89
C ASP A 143 -6.68 -1.85 -6.75
N GLY A 144 -7.39 -0.85 -7.25
CA GLY A 144 -8.54 -1.04 -8.13
C GLY A 144 -8.18 -1.75 -9.44
N LEU A 145 -7.14 -1.24 -10.13
CA LEU A 145 -6.61 -1.84 -11.35
C LEU A 145 -6.24 -3.31 -11.15
N GLY A 146 -5.59 -3.60 -10.04
CA GLY A 146 -5.18 -4.96 -9.75
C GLY A 146 -6.35 -5.91 -9.50
N VAL A 147 -7.52 -5.44 -9.02
CA VAL A 147 -8.75 -6.26 -8.94
C VAL A 147 -9.26 -6.56 -10.33
N GLN A 148 -9.30 -5.57 -11.22
CA GLN A 148 -9.76 -5.76 -12.60
C GLN A 148 -8.88 -6.75 -13.37
N LEU A 149 -7.56 -6.79 -13.09
CA LEU A 149 -6.63 -7.74 -13.73
C LEU A 149 -6.81 -9.20 -13.26
N GLU A 150 -7.65 -9.50 -12.26
CA GLU A 150 -7.79 -10.87 -11.73
C GLU A 150 -8.49 -11.86 -12.68
N GLY A 151 -9.29 -11.38 -13.61
CA GLY A 151 -10.05 -12.21 -14.55
C GLY A 151 -9.68 -12.01 -16.02
N ILE A 152 -8.64 -11.23 -16.31
CA ILE A 152 -8.30 -10.82 -17.68
C ILE A 152 -7.21 -11.72 -18.26
N ASP A 153 -7.36 -12.09 -19.54
CA ASP A 153 -6.36 -12.83 -20.28
C ASP A 153 -5.05 -12.00 -20.34
N PRO A 154 -3.90 -12.59 -19.98
CA PRO A 154 -2.59 -11.92 -20.10
C PRO A 154 -2.26 -11.42 -21.51
N ALA A 155 -2.90 -11.96 -22.55
CA ALA A 155 -2.73 -11.55 -23.95
C ALA A 155 -3.57 -10.31 -24.32
N GLU A 156 -4.49 -9.86 -23.46
CA GLU A 156 -5.31 -8.68 -23.71
C GLU A 156 -4.45 -7.43 -23.92
N PRO A 157 -4.70 -6.61 -24.96
CA PRO A 157 -3.92 -5.40 -25.23
C PRO A 157 -3.80 -4.45 -24.04
N ALA A 158 -4.88 -4.28 -23.27
CA ALA A 158 -4.92 -3.45 -22.07
C ALA A 158 -3.92 -3.91 -20.99
N VAL A 159 -3.67 -5.22 -20.87
CA VAL A 159 -2.63 -5.76 -19.96
C VAL A 159 -1.24 -5.32 -20.40
N GLY A 160 -0.99 -5.25 -21.72
CA GLY A 160 0.26 -4.73 -22.30
C GLY A 160 0.45 -3.24 -21.98
N GLU A 161 -0.62 -2.44 -22.03
CA GLU A 161 -0.59 -1.03 -21.67
C GLU A 161 -0.31 -0.82 -20.19
N VAL A 162 -0.97 -1.59 -19.31
CA VAL A 162 -0.67 -1.59 -17.87
C VAL A 162 0.79 -1.92 -17.60
N ARG A 163 1.37 -2.91 -18.28
CA ARG A 163 2.78 -3.27 -18.11
C ARG A 163 3.71 -2.11 -18.45
N ARG A 164 3.47 -1.43 -19.55
CA ARG A 164 4.28 -0.27 -19.95
C ARG A 164 4.10 0.89 -19.00
N LEU A 165 2.85 1.21 -18.67
CA LEU A 165 2.55 2.37 -17.82
C LEU A 165 3.07 2.19 -16.38
N VAL A 166 2.68 1.08 -15.75
CA VAL A 166 2.95 0.82 -14.31
C VAL A 166 4.31 0.17 -14.10
N GLY A 167 4.79 -0.68 -15.03
CA GLY A 167 6.05 -1.40 -14.90
C GLY A 167 7.27 -0.63 -15.40
N GLU A 168 7.09 0.35 -16.31
CA GLU A 168 8.20 1.06 -16.96
C GLU A 168 8.09 2.58 -16.80
N HIS A 169 7.00 3.21 -17.25
CA HIS A 169 6.90 4.67 -17.27
C HIS A 169 6.85 5.28 -15.87
N LEU A 170 6.05 4.72 -14.98
CA LEU A 170 5.90 5.21 -13.61
C LEU A 170 7.21 5.11 -12.81
N PRO A 171 7.89 3.94 -12.75
CA PRO A 171 9.18 3.86 -12.07
C PRO A 171 10.28 4.68 -12.76
N GLY A 172 10.31 4.69 -14.10
CA GLY A 172 11.28 5.43 -14.89
C GLY A 172 11.22 6.94 -14.64
N MET A 173 10.01 7.49 -14.47
CA MET A 173 9.82 8.91 -14.17
C MET A 173 10.36 9.29 -12.79
N VAL A 174 10.03 8.50 -11.77
CA VAL A 174 10.53 8.72 -10.40
C VAL A 174 12.05 8.58 -10.35
N GLU A 175 12.62 7.58 -11.03
CA GLU A 175 14.06 7.35 -11.08
C GLU A 175 14.79 8.48 -11.82
N SER A 176 14.24 8.97 -12.93
CA SER A 176 14.81 10.09 -13.68
C SER A 176 14.87 11.35 -12.81
N TRP A 177 13.82 11.63 -12.04
CA TRP A 177 13.83 12.74 -11.08
C TRP A 177 14.86 12.52 -9.95
N ARG A 178 15.00 11.30 -9.44
CA ARG A 178 15.98 10.96 -8.39
C ARG A 178 17.43 11.19 -8.81
N LYS A 179 17.74 10.95 -10.08
CA LYS A 179 19.07 11.20 -10.66
C LYS A 179 19.44 12.67 -10.70
N ILE A 180 18.47 13.59 -10.64
CA ILE A 180 18.74 15.02 -10.62
C ILE A 180 19.27 15.41 -9.24
N PRO A 181 20.47 16.03 -9.14
CA PRO A 181 21.02 16.53 -7.89
C PRO A 181 20.05 17.51 -7.20
N PRO A 182 19.90 17.48 -5.86
CA PRO A 182 18.90 18.29 -5.17
C PRO A 182 18.98 19.79 -5.44
N HIS A 183 20.19 20.34 -5.61
CA HIS A 183 20.41 21.75 -5.89
C HIS A 183 19.93 22.17 -7.29
N LEU A 184 19.90 21.25 -8.27
CA LEU A 184 19.44 21.52 -9.64
C LEU A 184 17.93 21.31 -9.84
N ARG A 185 17.22 20.69 -8.87
CA ARG A 185 15.79 20.39 -9.01
C ARG A 185 14.90 21.62 -9.11
N LYS A 186 15.38 22.76 -8.60
CA LYS A 186 14.69 24.05 -8.64
C LYS A 186 15.02 24.89 -9.86
N GLU A 187 15.97 24.46 -10.68
CA GLU A 187 16.27 25.12 -11.94
C GLU A 187 15.11 24.93 -12.93
N GLN A 188 14.65 26.05 -13.49
CA GLN A 188 13.59 26.01 -14.50
C GLN A 188 14.14 25.59 -15.85
N ARG A 189 13.57 24.56 -16.44
CA ARG A 189 13.81 24.15 -17.83
C ARG A 189 12.47 24.05 -18.55
N GLY A 190 12.32 24.85 -19.60
CA GLY A 190 11.03 24.92 -20.31
C GLY A 190 9.89 25.51 -19.46
N GLY A 191 10.20 26.45 -18.55
CA GLY A 191 9.20 27.11 -17.70
C GLY A 191 8.74 26.32 -16.48
N ARG A 192 9.34 25.15 -16.21
CA ARG A 192 8.99 24.28 -15.06
C ARG A 192 10.24 23.75 -14.37
N ASP A 193 10.17 23.62 -13.06
CA ASP A 193 11.20 22.93 -12.29
C ASP A 193 11.03 21.40 -12.32
N ALA A 194 12.03 20.63 -11.88
CA ALA A 194 11.99 19.18 -11.92
C ALA A 194 10.89 18.60 -11.02
N ASP A 195 10.56 19.27 -9.91
CA ASP A 195 9.50 18.83 -9.00
C ASP A 195 8.11 18.99 -9.63
N GLN A 196 7.91 20.09 -10.38
CA GLN A 196 6.68 20.33 -11.15
C GLN A 196 6.55 19.34 -12.31
N GLN A 197 7.64 19.08 -13.05
CA GLN A 197 7.65 18.11 -14.14
C GLN A 197 7.31 16.70 -13.64
N LEU A 198 7.85 16.29 -12.47
CA LEU A 198 7.50 15.03 -11.83
C LEU A 198 6.01 15.00 -11.48
N ALA A 199 5.48 16.04 -10.83
CA ALA A 199 4.08 16.08 -10.43
C ALA A 199 3.14 16.04 -11.64
N ASP A 200 3.42 16.81 -12.69
CA ASP A 200 2.63 16.80 -13.92
C ASP A 200 2.64 15.42 -14.60
N GLY A 201 3.81 14.79 -14.64
CA GLY A 201 3.95 13.46 -15.22
C GLY A 201 3.21 12.39 -14.42
N LEU A 202 3.34 12.40 -13.08
CA LEU A 202 2.58 11.49 -12.21
C LEU A 202 1.07 11.73 -12.32
N GLY A 203 0.63 12.98 -12.48
CA GLY A 203 -0.77 13.32 -12.74
C GLY A 203 -1.31 12.70 -14.02
N LYS A 204 -0.54 12.74 -15.11
CA LYS A 204 -0.89 12.08 -16.38
C LYS A 204 -0.97 10.58 -16.24
N ILE A 205 0.00 9.97 -15.57
CA ILE A 205 0.01 8.51 -15.28
C ILE A 205 -1.22 8.13 -14.43
N SER A 206 -1.56 8.92 -13.41
CA SER A 206 -2.75 8.70 -12.58
C SER A 206 -4.04 8.73 -13.42
N ALA A 207 -4.18 9.70 -14.32
CA ALA A 207 -5.33 9.80 -15.22
C ALA A 207 -5.43 8.57 -16.16
N GLU A 208 -4.31 8.14 -16.70
CA GLU A 208 -4.25 6.98 -17.60
C GLU A 208 -4.59 5.65 -16.87
N ILE A 209 -4.07 5.45 -15.64
CA ILE A 209 -4.44 4.30 -14.81
C ILE A 209 -5.95 4.26 -14.56
N ASP A 210 -6.56 5.41 -14.27
CA ASP A 210 -8.00 5.52 -14.05
C ASP A 210 -8.79 5.19 -15.32
N GLN A 211 -8.33 5.68 -16.49
CA GLN A 211 -8.94 5.39 -17.79
C GLN A 211 -8.88 3.89 -18.11
N ILE A 212 -7.72 3.27 -18.01
CA ILE A 212 -7.56 1.82 -18.25
C ILE A 212 -8.44 1.02 -17.27
N THR A 213 -8.48 1.40 -16.00
CA THR A 213 -9.30 0.72 -15.00
C THR A 213 -10.79 0.77 -15.35
N ARG A 214 -11.29 1.94 -15.82
CA ARG A 214 -12.68 2.08 -16.29
C ARG A 214 -12.94 1.24 -17.54
N GLN A 215 -12.01 1.20 -18.47
CA GLN A 215 -12.14 0.41 -19.69
C GLN A 215 -12.24 -1.09 -19.37
N LEU A 216 -11.41 -1.59 -18.44
CA LEU A 216 -11.45 -2.97 -18.00
C LEU A 216 -12.76 -3.30 -17.25
N ALA A 217 -13.31 -2.35 -16.48
CA ALA A 217 -14.55 -2.51 -15.74
C ALA A 217 -15.83 -2.33 -16.58
N ALA A 218 -15.72 -1.84 -17.82
CA ALA A 218 -16.89 -1.50 -18.64
C ALA A 218 -17.84 -2.68 -18.85
N GLY A 219 -17.29 -3.87 -19.14
CA GLY A 219 -18.10 -5.08 -19.33
C GLY A 219 -18.88 -5.49 -18.07
N ASP A 220 -18.29 -5.36 -16.90
CA ASP A 220 -18.94 -5.67 -15.62
C ASP A 220 -20.03 -4.64 -15.29
N LEU A 221 -19.79 -3.37 -15.59
CA LEU A 221 -20.78 -2.29 -15.42
C LEU A 221 -22.01 -2.51 -16.33
N ASP A 222 -21.79 -2.89 -17.58
CA ASP A 222 -22.86 -3.20 -18.51
C ASP A 222 -23.65 -4.43 -18.06
N ALA A 223 -22.99 -5.48 -17.61
CA ALA A 223 -23.63 -6.67 -17.06
C ALA A 223 -24.47 -6.35 -15.82
N LEU A 224 -23.98 -5.49 -14.94
CA LEU A 224 -24.73 -5.02 -13.77
C LEU A 224 -25.97 -4.21 -14.17
N ALA A 225 -25.84 -3.32 -15.15
CA ALA A 225 -26.95 -2.51 -15.65
C ALA A 225 -28.06 -3.39 -16.29
N VAL A 226 -27.68 -4.46 -17.01
CA VAL A 226 -28.63 -5.43 -17.57
C VAL A 226 -29.35 -6.19 -16.44
N ARG A 227 -28.62 -6.66 -15.44
CA ARG A 227 -29.21 -7.35 -14.29
C ARG A 227 -30.12 -6.44 -13.46
N GLY A 228 -29.75 -5.19 -13.27
CA GLY A 228 -30.59 -4.18 -12.59
C GLY A 228 -31.93 -4.02 -13.31
N ARG A 229 -31.92 -3.77 -14.62
CA ARG A 229 -33.13 -3.64 -15.43
C ARG A 229 -34.01 -4.92 -15.39
N PHE A 230 -33.37 -6.11 -15.38
CA PHE A 230 -34.11 -7.36 -15.24
C PHE A 230 -34.81 -7.47 -13.90
N LEU A 231 -34.16 -7.07 -12.80
CA LEU A 231 -34.75 -7.07 -11.46
C LEU A 231 -35.88 -6.05 -11.33
N ASP A 232 -35.71 -4.85 -11.89
CA ASP A 232 -36.75 -3.83 -11.94
C ASP A 232 -37.98 -4.32 -12.70
N TYR A 233 -37.80 -4.98 -13.87
CA TYR A 233 -38.88 -5.55 -14.63
C TYR A 233 -39.59 -6.69 -13.88
N ARG A 234 -38.84 -7.57 -13.21
CA ARG A 234 -39.43 -8.77 -12.57
C ARG A 234 -40.02 -8.47 -11.18
N TYR A 235 -39.49 -7.54 -10.46
CA TYR A 235 -39.85 -7.28 -9.06
C TYR A 235 -40.29 -5.83 -8.80
N GLY A 236 -39.97 -4.89 -9.64
CA GLY A 236 -40.32 -3.46 -9.50
C GLY A 236 -41.82 -3.19 -9.67
N ALA A 237 -42.47 -3.90 -10.58
CA ALA A 237 -43.94 -3.80 -10.81
C ALA A 237 -44.81 -4.19 -9.61
N GLY A 238 -44.24 -4.89 -8.62
CA GLY A 238 -44.94 -5.24 -7.39
C GLY A 238 -44.94 -4.20 -6.28
N LEU A 239 -44.04 -3.24 -6.34
CA LEU A 239 -43.91 -2.16 -5.33
C LEU A 239 -44.78 -0.92 -5.69
N GLU A 240 -45.14 -0.76 -6.96
CA GLU A 240 -45.97 0.35 -7.45
C GLU A 240 -47.47 0.05 -7.42
N ALA A 241 -47.87 -1.18 -7.12
CA ALA A 241 -49.26 -1.66 -7.09
C ALA A 241 -49.89 -1.72 -5.68
N ALA A 242 -49.35 -0.99 -4.70
CA ALA A 242 -50.08 -0.75 -3.45
C ALA A 242 -51.00 0.46 -3.65
N PRO A 243 -52.33 0.29 -3.73
CA PRO A 243 -53.24 1.44 -3.85
C PRO A 243 -53.12 2.28 -2.56
N PRO A 244 -53.26 3.61 -2.67
CA PRO A 244 -53.31 4.45 -1.48
C PRO A 244 -54.49 3.98 -0.61
N THR A 245 -54.18 3.59 0.63
CA THR A 245 -55.20 3.30 1.64
C THR A 245 -56.06 4.56 1.82
N GLU A 246 -57.27 4.55 1.25
CA GLU A 246 -58.29 5.53 1.51
C GLU A 246 -58.52 5.56 3.02
N ALA A 247 -58.01 6.59 3.69
CA ALA A 247 -58.34 6.88 5.07
C ALA A 247 -59.83 7.10 5.13
N ALA A 248 -60.53 6.16 5.77
CA ALA A 248 -61.94 6.26 6.07
C ALA A 248 -62.28 7.61 6.65
N LYS A 249 -63.03 8.37 5.90
CA LYS A 249 -63.79 9.52 6.34
C LYS A 249 -65.16 8.96 6.68
N ASP A 250 -65.43 8.77 7.97
CA ASP A 250 -66.81 8.73 8.49
C ASP A 250 -66.82 8.88 10.01
N ALA A 251 -67.64 9.87 10.41
CA ALA A 251 -68.20 10.21 11.73
C ALA A 251 -67.44 11.13 12.66
#